data_0f0130d527a83ee7e0b9050d2cdd3289
#
_entry.id   0f0130d527a83ee7e0b9050d2cdd3289
#
_cell.length_a   1.000
_cell.length_b   1.000
_cell.length_c   1.000
_cell.angle_alpha   90.00
_cell.angle_beta   90.00
_cell.angle_gamma   90.00
#
_symmetry.space_group_name_H-M   'P 1'
#
loop_
_entity.id
_entity.type
_entity.pdbx_description
1 polymer ?
#
loop_
_entity_poly.entity_id
_entity_poly.type
_entity_poly.pdbx_seq_one_letter_code
_entity_poly.pdbx_strand_id
1 'polypeptide(L)'
;MTAAKIIDKAILLLGYDTLKNTGSISGFEQSALTALNTVYADVFYLCNKEGFQEITDASQPVNMPENVVFDIMPYGVAAFLASSQGDSDNQLFFSRIYNLKRKNILKEMTFEDKIPTV
;
A
#
# COMPACT_ATOMS: atom_id res chain seq x y z
N MET A 1 -0.85 10.55 -6.76
CA MET A 1 -0.42 9.27 -7.37
C MET A 1 -1.61 8.34 -7.49
N THR A 2 -1.76 7.67 -8.62
CA THR A 2 -2.89 6.77 -8.84
C THR A 2 -2.66 5.42 -8.17
N ALA A 3 -3.75 4.71 -7.91
CA ALA A 3 -3.70 3.35 -7.38
C ALA A 3 -2.87 2.43 -8.28
N ALA A 4 -3.01 2.58 -9.60
CA ALA A 4 -2.24 1.79 -10.57
C ALA A 4 -0.74 1.95 -10.38
N LYS A 5 -0.25 3.16 -10.15
CA LYS A 5 1.18 3.41 -9.95
C LYS A 5 1.71 2.78 -8.67
N ILE A 6 0.92 2.79 -7.62
CA ILE A 6 1.30 2.15 -6.36
C ILE A 6 1.38 0.63 -6.55
N ILE A 7 0.39 0.06 -7.23
CA ILE A 7 0.35 -1.37 -7.54
C ILE A 7 1.54 -1.76 -8.42
N ASP A 8 1.83 -0.97 -9.45
CA ASP A 8 2.96 -1.23 -10.34
C ASP A 8 4.28 -1.23 -9.58
N LYS A 9 4.46 -0.30 -8.67
CA LYS A 9 5.65 -0.26 -7.84
C LYS A 9 5.76 -1.49 -6.95
N ALA A 10 4.65 -1.93 -6.36
CA ALA A 10 4.62 -3.14 -5.54
C ALA A 10 5.00 -4.38 -6.36
N ILE A 11 4.50 -4.48 -7.58
CA ILE A 11 4.83 -5.59 -8.48
C ILE A 11 6.31 -5.58 -8.83
N LEU A 12 6.87 -4.41 -9.09
CA LEU A 12 8.30 -4.27 -9.35
C LEU A 12 9.14 -4.71 -8.13
N LEU A 13 8.72 -4.33 -6.94
CA LEU A 13 9.41 -4.73 -5.71
C LEU A 13 9.41 -6.24 -5.53
N LEU A 14 8.30 -6.89 -5.91
CA LEU A 14 8.17 -8.34 -5.81
C LEU A 14 8.97 -9.08 -6.90
N GLY A 15 9.30 -8.39 -7.99
CA GLY A 15 9.95 -9.02 -9.13
C GLY A 15 9.01 -9.87 -9.97
N TYR A 16 7.71 -9.69 -9.83
CA TYR A 16 6.72 -10.44 -10.61
C TYR A 16 6.69 -9.95 -12.06
N ASP A 17 6.57 -10.89 -12.97
CA ASP A 17 6.44 -10.60 -14.40
C ASP A 17 4.96 -10.53 -14.77
N THR A 18 4.45 -9.31 -14.94
CA THR A 18 3.05 -9.08 -15.27
C THR A 18 2.69 -9.54 -16.67
N LEU A 19 3.66 -9.57 -17.59
CA LEU A 19 3.39 -10.01 -18.96
C LEU A 19 3.10 -11.50 -19.04
N LYS A 20 3.72 -12.28 -18.16
CA LYS A 20 3.49 -13.74 -18.12
C LYS A 20 2.18 -14.11 -17.46
N ASN A 21 1.55 -13.19 -16.78
CA ASN A 21 0.31 -13.44 -16.05
C ASN A 21 -0.93 -12.96 -16.80
N THR A 22 -0.82 -12.74 -18.11
CA THR A 22 -1.94 -12.22 -18.91
C THR A 22 -3.16 -13.14 -18.91
N GLY A 23 -2.98 -14.45 -18.72
CA GLY A 23 -4.09 -15.39 -18.64
C GLY A 23 -4.88 -15.34 -17.34
N SER A 24 -4.33 -14.72 -16.29
CA SER A 24 -4.98 -14.62 -14.99
C SER A 24 -5.18 -13.17 -14.54
N ILE A 25 -5.19 -12.26 -15.50
CA ILE A 25 -5.24 -10.81 -15.25
C ILE A 25 -6.40 -10.41 -14.35
N SER A 26 -7.61 -10.92 -14.64
CA SER A 26 -8.79 -10.48 -13.87
C SER A 26 -8.68 -10.81 -12.39
N GLY A 27 -8.22 -12.00 -12.05
CA GLY A 27 -8.02 -12.39 -10.66
C GLY A 27 -6.90 -11.62 -9.99
N PHE A 28 -5.81 -11.40 -10.74
CA PHE A 28 -4.66 -10.66 -10.22
C PHE A 28 -5.00 -9.18 -9.99
N GLU A 29 -5.70 -8.56 -10.92
CA GLU A 29 -6.13 -7.16 -10.78
C GLU A 29 -7.04 -6.98 -9.57
N GLN A 30 -7.95 -7.91 -9.34
CA GLN A 30 -8.83 -7.86 -8.19
C GLN A 30 -8.05 -8.03 -6.87
N SER A 31 -7.09 -8.97 -6.84
CA SER A 31 -6.22 -9.16 -5.69
C SER A 31 -5.38 -7.92 -5.42
N ALA A 32 -4.87 -7.30 -6.47
CA ALA A 32 -4.07 -6.09 -6.36
C ALA A 32 -4.90 -4.92 -5.80
N LEU A 33 -6.11 -4.76 -6.29
CA LEU A 33 -7.00 -3.69 -5.82
C LEU A 33 -7.44 -3.93 -4.37
N THR A 34 -7.70 -5.18 -4.01
CA THR A 34 -8.02 -5.54 -2.63
C THR A 34 -6.83 -5.25 -1.71
N ALA A 35 -5.61 -5.61 -2.13
CA ALA A 35 -4.40 -5.32 -1.38
C ALA A 35 -4.21 -3.82 -1.20
N LEU A 36 -4.39 -3.06 -2.28
CA LEU A 36 -4.28 -1.61 -2.22
C LEU A 36 -5.28 -1.00 -1.24
N ASN A 37 -6.53 -1.41 -1.30
CA ASN A 37 -7.57 -0.86 -0.41
C ASN A 37 -7.32 -1.21 1.04
N THR A 38 -6.79 -2.41 1.31
CA THR A 38 -6.44 -2.81 2.67
C THR A 38 -5.34 -1.89 3.24
N VAL A 39 -4.31 -1.65 2.45
CA VAL A 39 -3.21 -0.77 2.87
C VAL A 39 -3.67 0.69 2.94
N TYR A 40 -4.47 1.12 1.98
CA TYR A 40 -4.99 2.48 1.95
C TYR A 40 -5.83 2.76 3.19
N ALA A 41 -6.73 1.85 3.57
CA ALA A 41 -7.52 1.99 4.78
C ALA A 41 -6.62 2.09 6.02
N ASP A 42 -5.61 1.24 6.11
CA ASP A 42 -4.68 1.24 7.24
C ASP A 42 -3.97 2.59 7.40
N VAL A 43 -3.33 3.08 6.34
CA VAL A 43 -2.59 4.36 6.43
C VAL A 43 -3.54 5.55 6.54
N PHE A 44 -4.74 5.46 5.95
CA PHE A 44 -5.74 6.51 6.05
C PHE A 44 -6.14 6.75 7.50
N TYR A 45 -6.45 5.67 8.24
CA TYR A 45 -6.82 5.77 9.64
C TYR A 45 -5.63 6.10 10.53
N LEU A 46 -4.42 5.66 10.18
CA LEU A 46 -3.22 6.06 10.90
C LEU A 46 -2.97 7.56 10.81
N CYS A 47 -3.37 8.19 9.70
CA CYS A 47 -3.26 9.63 9.53
C CYS A 47 -4.45 10.40 10.12
N ASN A 48 -5.28 9.75 10.92
CA ASN A 48 -6.45 10.34 11.58
C ASN A 48 -7.44 11.00 10.59
N LYS A 49 -7.52 10.47 9.39
CA LYS A 49 -8.50 10.93 8.39
C LYS A 49 -9.82 10.21 8.60
N GLU A 50 -10.90 10.88 8.24
CA GLU A 50 -12.25 10.33 8.30
C GLU A 50 -12.85 10.26 6.89
N GLY A 51 -13.81 9.35 6.70
CA GLY A 51 -14.53 9.24 5.44
C GLY A 51 -13.79 8.43 4.40
N PHE A 52 -13.21 7.30 4.80
CA PHE A 52 -12.51 6.42 3.87
C PHE A 52 -13.45 5.95 2.76
N GLN A 53 -12.98 6.05 1.52
CA GLN A 53 -13.68 5.52 0.35
C GLN A 53 -12.76 4.57 -0.41
N GLU A 54 -13.25 3.38 -0.70
CA GLU A 54 -12.51 2.40 -1.45
C GLU A 54 -12.19 2.88 -2.87
N ILE A 55 -11.02 2.47 -3.36
CA ILE A 55 -10.66 2.60 -4.75
C ILE A 55 -11.39 1.49 -5.52
N THR A 56 -12.19 1.85 -6.50
CA THR A 56 -12.92 0.91 -7.35
C THR A 56 -12.29 0.75 -8.73
N ASP A 57 -11.45 1.70 -9.12
CA ASP A 57 -10.76 1.72 -10.40
C ASP A 57 -9.31 2.14 -10.17
N ALA A 58 -8.38 1.40 -10.76
CA ALA A 58 -6.94 1.63 -10.57
C ALA A 58 -6.48 3.00 -11.08
N SER A 59 -7.25 3.65 -11.94
CA SER A 59 -6.93 5.00 -12.41
C SER A 59 -7.25 6.09 -11.39
N GLN A 60 -7.98 5.76 -10.34
CA GLN A 60 -8.35 6.73 -9.31
C GLN A 60 -7.12 7.15 -8.49
N PRO A 61 -7.04 8.42 -8.09
CA PRO A 61 -5.95 8.89 -7.26
C PRO A 61 -6.11 8.42 -5.81
N VAL A 62 -4.99 8.20 -5.15
CA VAL A 62 -4.94 7.89 -3.72
C VAL A 62 -4.64 9.19 -2.99
N ASN A 63 -5.58 9.62 -2.16
CA ASN A 63 -5.51 10.91 -1.48
C ASN A 63 -4.73 10.81 -0.16
N MET A 64 -3.42 10.67 -0.27
CA MET A 64 -2.50 10.58 0.86
C MET A 64 -1.24 11.39 0.56
N PRO A 65 -0.49 11.80 1.59
CA PRO A 65 0.78 12.50 1.37
C PRO A 65 1.74 11.71 0.49
N GLU A 66 2.59 12.41 -0.26
CA GLU A 66 3.51 11.78 -1.21
C GLU A 66 4.43 10.75 -0.56
N ASN A 67 4.98 11.07 0.61
CA ASN A 67 5.86 10.14 1.31
C ASN A 67 5.14 8.84 1.69
N VAL A 68 3.85 8.90 1.97
CA VAL A 68 3.05 7.70 2.27
C VAL A 68 2.82 6.88 1.01
N VAL A 69 2.41 7.51 -0.09
CA VAL A 69 2.11 6.79 -1.33
C VAL A 69 3.35 6.26 -2.02
N PHE A 70 4.49 6.94 -1.90
CA PHE A 70 5.73 6.49 -2.54
C PHE A 70 6.54 5.52 -1.71
N ASP A 71 6.61 5.73 -0.40
CA ASP A 71 7.58 5.04 0.44
C ASP A 71 6.97 3.98 1.35
N ILE A 72 5.69 4.08 1.65
CA ILE A 72 5.07 3.19 2.63
C ILE A 72 4.09 2.23 1.98
N MET A 73 3.13 2.75 1.23
CA MET A 73 2.05 1.94 0.66
C MET A 73 2.52 0.83 -0.27
N PRO A 74 3.51 1.03 -1.16
CA PRO A 74 3.93 -0.05 -2.06
C PRO A 74 4.42 -1.29 -1.33
N TYR A 75 5.07 -1.13 -0.20
CA TYR A 75 5.57 -2.27 0.59
C TYR A 75 4.43 -3.05 1.23
N GLY A 76 3.39 -2.37 1.69
CA GLY A 76 2.19 -3.03 2.20
C GLY A 76 1.44 -3.77 1.11
N VAL A 77 1.27 -3.15 -0.05
CA VAL A 77 0.63 -3.77 -1.20
C VAL A 77 1.42 -5.00 -1.64
N ALA A 78 2.76 -4.92 -1.68
CA ALA A 78 3.61 -6.05 -2.01
C ALA A 78 3.40 -7.22 -1.04
N ALA A 79 3.32 -6.95 0.25
CA ALA A 79 3.09 -7.98 1.26
C ALA A 79 1.75 -8.70 1.04
N PHE A 80 0.67 -7.95 0.82
CA PHE A 80 -0.66 -8.55 0.61
C PHE A 80 -0.75 -9.29 -0.72
N LEU A 81 -0.12 -8.75 -1.78
CA LEU A 81 -0.06 -9.45 -3.07
C LEU A 81 0.69 -10.76 -2.96
N ALA A 82 1.85 -10.76 -2.30
CA ALA A 82 2.61 -11.98 -2.07
C ALA A 82 1.78 -13.01 -1.31
N SER A 83 1.05 -12.58 -0.29
CA SER A 83 0.14 -13.45 0.44
C SER A 83 -0.91 -14.08 -0.47
N SER A 84 -1.51 -13.29 -1.36
CA SER A 84 -2.55 -13.78 -2.28
C SER A 84 -2.00 -14.77 -3.31
N GLN A 85 -0.69 -14.70 -3.60
CA GLN A 85 -0.03 -15.61 -4.54
C GLN A 85 0.65 -16.81 -3.86
N GLY A 86 0.48 -16.96 -2.55
CA GLY A 86 1.12 -18.04 -1.81
C GLY A 86 2.63 -17.88 -1.65
N ASP A 87 3.15 -16.67 -1.82
CA ASP A 87 4.57 -16.36 -1.75
C ASP A 87 4.93 -15.94 -0.31
N SER A 88 5.09 -16.92 0.56
CA SER A 88 5.28 -16.67 2.00
C SER A 88 6.58 -15.95 2.32
N ASP A 89 7.64 -16.19 1.57
CA ASP A 89 8.94 -15.53 1.83
C ASP A 89 8.83 -14.02 1.58
N ASN A 90 8.28 -13.64 0.44
CA ASN A 90 8.07 -12.23 0.12
C ASN A 90 7.02 -11.59 1.03
N GLN A 91 5.97 -12.33 1.37
CA GLN A 91 4.96 -11.84 2.32
C GLN A 91 5.63 -11.44 3.63
N LEU A 92 6.45 -12.30 4.19
CA LEU A 92 7.13 -12.04 5.45
C LEU A 92 8.10 -10.87 5.34
N PHE A 93 8.90 -10.85 4.27
CA PHE A 93 9.90 -9.82 4.03
C PHE A 93 9.26 -8.43 3.92
N PHE A 94 8.25 -8.30 3.07
CA PHE A 94 7.61 -7.00 2.83
C PHE A 94 6.70 -6.58 3.99
N SER A 95 6.12 -7.53 4.72
CA SER A 95 5.35 -7.22 5.94
C SER A 95 6.23 -6.55 6.99
N ARG A 96 7.45 -7.05 7.16
CA ARG A 96 8.40 -6.46 8.11
C ARG A 96 8.76 -5.03 7.72
N ILE A 97 9.04 -4.81 6.43
CA ILE A 97 9.39 -3.47 5.93
C ILE A 97 8.19 -2.54 6.11
N TYR A 98 7.00 -2.98 5.72
CA TYR A 98 5.80 -2.18 5.84
C TYR A 98 5.54 -1.78 7.30
N ASN A 99 5.63 -2.74 8.22
CA ASN A 99 5.40 -2.48 9.63
C ASN A 99 6.40 -1.47 10.21
N LEU A 100 7.66 -1.53 9.78
CA LEU A 100 8.66 -0.56 10.20
C LEU A 100 8.34 0.84 9.66
N LYS A 101 7.96 0.92 8.38
CA LYS A 101 7.66 2.20 7.74
C LYS A 101 6.38 2.84 8.29
N ARG A 102 5.35 2.04 8.56
CA ARG A 102 4.10 2.59 9.12
C ARG A 102 4.28 3.12 10.54
N LYS A 103 5.20 2.59 11.30
CA LYS A 103 5.54 3.13 12.62
C LYS A 103 6.05 4.57 12.53
N ASN A 104 6.73 4.92 11.45
CA ASN A 104 7.23 6.28 11.24
C ASN A 104 6.09 7.28 11.06
N ILE A 105 4.96 6.86 10.46
CA ILE A 105 3.78 7.71 10.35
C ILE A 105 3.30 8.08 11.76
N LEU A 106 3.11 7.08 12.62
CA LEU A 106 2.66 7.29 14.00
C LEU A 106 3.62 8.18 14.78
N LYS A 107 4.91 7.95 14.60
CA LYS A 107 5.95 8.69 15.29
C LYS A 107 5.96 10.17 14.89
N GLU A 108 5.85 10.44 13.60
CA GLU A 108 5.80 11.80 13.08
C GLU A 108 4.54 12.52 13.56
N MET A 109 3.40 11.88 13.52
CA MET A 109 2.16 12.46 13.99
C MET A 109 2.19 12.75 15.47
N THR A 110 2.72 11.82 16.26
CA THR A 110 2.88 12.03 17.70
C THR A 110 3.81 13.21 17.99
N PHE A 111 4.86 13.34 17.21
CA PHE A 111 5.80 14.46 17.35
C PHE A 111 5.12 15.78 16.99
N GLU A 112 4.37 15.85 15.91
CA GLU A 112 3.64 17.04 15.50
C GLU A 112 2.60 17.44 16.54
N ASP A 113 1.90 16.47 17.12
CA ASP A 113 0.92 16.72 18.18
C ASP A 113 1.56 17.28 19.44
N LYS A 114 2.83 16.99 19.67
CA LYS A 114 3.57 17.44 20.85
C LYS A 114 4.21 18.81 20.68
N ILE A 115 4.35 19.28 19.45
CA ILE A 115 4.88 20.62 19.22
C ILE A 115 3.80 21.63 19.58
N PRO A 116 4.05 22.49 20.57
CA PRO A 116 3.05 23.48 20.93
C PRO A 116 2.86 24.45 19.77
N THR A 117 1.64 24.55 19.32
CA THR A 117 1.25 25.49 18.27
C THR A 117 1.06 26.88 18.89
N VAL A 118 2.11 27.39 19.34
CA VAL A 118 2.04 28.73 19.95
C VAL A 118 2.10 29.78 18.88
#